data_fe481efaee1ae7f2a9d5295eefe57513
#
_entry.id   fe481efaee1ae7f2a9d5295eefe57513
#
_cell.length_a   1.000
_cell.length_b   1.000
_cell.length_c   1.000
_cell.angle_alpha   90.00
_cell.angle_beta   90.00
_cell.angle_gamma   90.00
#
_symmetry.space_group_name_H-M   'P 1'
#
loop_
_entity.id
_entity.type
_entity.pdbx_description
1 polymer ?
#
loop_
_entity_poly.entity_id
_entity_poly.type
_entity_poly.pdbx_seq_one_letter_code
_entity_poly.pdbx_strand_id
1 'polypeptide(L)'
;MAATPRPGPRPGPPARRPVPGPPAGPTRTPKPSAQARRGADALPTLPELQLLPATPEAALDRADEAVDLLLDTGRVPGQILVLTTAEPHPWQQHEQSFGAERYWAQLEAADDVFYASAADCRPTRREVVVLAVNGGATGAVQDALAVALARAGSLLVVCGETPLPVQR
;
A
#
# COMPACT_ATOMS: atom_id res chain seq x y z
N MET A 1 50.72 -1.52 -68.71
CA MET A 1 50.33 -1.46 -68.21
C MET A 1 49.06 -1.47 -67.86
N ALA A 2 48.46 -1.90 -67.29
CA ALA A 2 47.38 -2.08 -67.05
C ALA A 2 46.48 -1.39 -66.35
N ALA A 3 45.75 -1.13 -66.55
CA ALA A 3 45.04 -0.33 -65.90
C ALA A 3 44.00 -0.93 -65.23
N THR A 4 43.71 -0.69 -64.45
CA THR A 4 42.83 -1.25 -63.83
C THR A 4 41.67 -0.60 -63.68
N PRO A 5 40.86 -0.85 -63.78
CA PRO A 5 39.69 -0.26 -63.70
C PRO A 5 39.11 -0.24 -62.51
N ARG A 6 38.63 0.23 -62.22
CA ARG A 6 38.13 0.39 -61.18
C ARG A 6 36.79 0.23 -61.16
N PRO A 7 36.25 0.02 -60.37
CA PRO A 7 35.11 -0.29 -60.14
C PRO A 7 34.14 0.58 -60.06
N GLY A 8 33.43 0.48 -60.22
CA GLY A 8 32.49 1.33 -60.12
C GLY A 8 31.88 1.43 -58.89
N PRO A 9 31.21 2.08 -58.84
CA PRO A 9 30.72 2.41 -57.66
C PRO A 9 29.56 1.77 -57.38
N ARG A 10 29.23 1.72 -56.75
CA ARG A 10 28.30 1.18 -56.39
C ARG A 10 27.26 1.98 -56.07
N PRO A 11 26.39 1.83 -56.00
CA PRO A 11 25.35 2.50 -55.88
C PRO A 11 24.83 2.50 -54.70
N GLY A 12 24.46 3.11 -54.42
CA GLY A 12 24.03 3.24 -53.26
C GLY A 12 22.86 2.60 -52.95
N PRO A 13 22.49 2.76 -52.13
CA PRO A 13 21.55 2.20 -51.68
C PRO A 13 20.40 2.77 -51.75
N PRO A 14 19.71 2.44 -51.63
CA PRO A 14 18.64 2.91 -51.77
C PRO A 14 18.05 3.35 -50.78
N ALA A 15 17.67 3.76 -50.72
CA ALA A 15 17.13 4.33 -49.89
C ALA A 15 16.13 3.79 -49.29
N ARG A 16 15.86 3.70 -48.82
CA ARG A 16 15.04 3.30 -48.25
C ARG A 16 14.00 3.94 -48.14
N ARG A 17 13.31 3.93 -47.80
CA ARG A 17 12.33 4.36 -47.72
C ARG A 17 11.75 4.39 -46.74
N PRO A 18 11.34 4.92 -46.42
CA PRO A 18 10.81 5.23 -45.45
C PRO A 18 9.68 4.64 -45.29
N VAL A 19 9.38 4.40 -44.66
CA VAL A 19 8.48 3.87 -44.44
C VAL A 19 7.59 4.48 -43.88
N PRO A 20 6.87 4.54 -43.92
CA PRO A 20 6.01 5.20 -43.44
C PRO A 20 5.56 4.74 -42.44
N GLY A 21 5.44 4.84 -41.93
CA GLY A 21 5.07 4.59 -40.99
C GLY A 21 3.96 4.42 -40.74
N PRO A 22 3.60 4.38 -40.21
CA PRO A 22 2.72 4.18 -39.82
C PRO A 22 1.88 4.72 -39.49
N PRO A 23 1.47 4.84 -39.46
CA PRO A 23 0.74 5.45 -39.13
C PRO A 23 0.20 5.33 -38.23
N ALA A 24 0.19 5.30 -37.79
CA ALA A 24 -0.24 5.34 -37.03
C ALA A 24 -1.03 5.25 -36.50
N GLY A 25 -1.13 5.17 -36.19
CA GLY A 25 -1.72 5.13 -35.66
C GLY A 25 -2.42 5.32 -35.04
N PRO A 26 -2.69 5.45 -34.96
CA PRO A 26 -3.32 5.80 -34.23
C PRO A 26 -3.88 5.33 -33.56
N THR A 27 -3.82 5.23 -33.34
CA THR A 27 -4.26 4.88 -32.66
C THR A 27 -4.38 4.74 -31.70
N ARG A 28 -4.29 4.78 -31.22
CA ARG A 28 -4.37 4.61 -30.25
C ARG A 28 -4.92 4.86 -29.56
N THR A 29 -5.12 4.90 -29.18
CA THR A 29 -5.50 5.08 -28.44
C THR A 29 -5.85 5.02 -27.61
N PRO A 30 -5.79 5.03 -27.32
CA PRO A 30 -6.02 4.98 -26.36
C PRO A 30 -6.44 5.02 -25.54
N LYS A 31 -6.44 4.99 -25.03
CA LYS A 31 -6.69 4.99 -24.19
C LYS A 31 -7.12 5.44 -23.53
N PRO A 32 -7.29 5.50 -23.43
CA PRO A 32 -7.65 5.92 -22.70
C PRO A 32 -8.05 5.91 -21.97
N SER A 33 -8.07 5.70 -21.82
CA SER A 33 -8.34 5.66 -21.07
C SER A 33 -8.35 5.91 -20.25
N ALA A 34 -8.12 5.88 -20.04
CA ALA A 34 -8.13 6.08 -19.19
C ALA A 34 -8.41 6.64 -18.59
N GLN A 35 -8.47 6.80 -18.61
CA GLN A 35 -8.68 7.30 -18.01
C GLN A 35 -9.27 7.52 -17.48
N ALA A 36 -9.41 7.41 -17.50
CA ALA A 36 -9.94 7.54 -16.99
C ALA A 36 -10.18 7.51 -16.23
N ARG A 37 -10.17 7.46 -15.76
CA ARG A 37 -10.41 7.40 -14.92
C ARG A 37 -10.39 7.99 -14.24
N ARG A 38 -10.24 8.30 -13.99
CA ARG A 38 -10.25 8.79 -13.28
C ARG A 38 -10.98 9.08 -12.81
N GLY A 39 -11.18 8.99 -12.82
CA GLY A 39 -11.87 9.29 -12.35
C GLY A 39 -12.01 9.37 -11.52
N ALA A 40 -11.84 9.20 -11.29
CA ALA A 40 -11.94 9.10 -10.42
C ALA A 40 -12.08 9.88 -9.61
N ASP A 41 -12.01 10.41 -9.51
CA ASP A 41 -12.15 11.15 -8.86
C ASP A 41 -13.05 10.95 -8.20
N ALA A 42 -12.92 10.70 -8.13
CA ALA A 42 -13.87 10.31 -7.76
C ALA A 42 -14.07 9.98 -6.42
N LEU A 43 -14.81 9.14 -6.11
CA LEU A 43 -15.07 8.77 -4.74
C LEU A 43 -13.86 8.06 -4.15
N PRO A 44 -13.50 8.42 -2.93
CA PRO A 44 -12.45 7.67 -2.28
C PRO A 44 -12.92 6.23 -2.14
N THR A 45 -12.08 5.32 -2.54
CA THR A 45 -12.35 3.91 -2.40
C THR A 45 -12.17 3.52 -0.95
N LEU A 46 -13.18 2.92 -0.37
CA LEU A 46 -13.05 2.40 0.98
C LEU A 46 -12.13 1.18 0.97
N PRO A 47 -11.33 0.99 1.99
CA PRO A 47 -10.49 -0.20 2.06
C PRO A 47 -11.37 -1.45 2.22
N GLU A 48 -10.86 -2.56 1.74
CA GLU A 48 -11.48 -3.85 1.98
C GLU A 48 -11.37 -4.13 3.48
N LEU A 49 -12.42 -4.67 4.06
CA LEU A 49 -12.45 -4.98 5.48
C LEU A 49 -12.38 -6.48 5.69
N GLN A 50 -11.41 -6.91 6.49
CA GLN A 50 -11.21 -8.30 6.83
C GLN A 50 -11.28 -8.46 8.34
N LEU A 51 -12.15 -9.33 8.82
CA LEU A 51 -12.34 -9.55 10.26
C LEU A 51 -11.74 -10.87 10.68
N LEU A 52 -10.88 -10.84 11.66
CA LEU A 52 -10.26 -12.04 12.24
C LEU A 52 -10.66 -12.12 13.71
N PRO A 53 -11.59 -13.00 14.05
CA PRO A 53 -12.06 -13.10 15.43
C PRO A 53 -10.94 -13.45 16.40
N ALA A 54 -10.94 -12.80 17.54
CA ALA A 54 -9.99 -13.08 18.61
C ALA A 54 -10.52 -12.47 19.92
N THR A 55 -10.12 -13.08 21.02
CA THR A 55 -10.40 -12.42 22.32
C THR A 55 -9.42 -11.26 22.48
N PRO A 56 -9.70 -10.32 23.39
CA PRO A 56 -8.76 -9.22 23.61
C PRO A 56 -7.34 -9.68 23.94
N GLU A 57 -7.22 -10.78 24.68
CA GLU A 57 -5.91 -11.32 25.07
C GLU A 57 -5.16 -11.91 23.87
N ALA A 58 -5.89 -12.40 22.89
CA ALA A 58 -5.31 -13.03 21.71
C ALA A 58 -5.22 -12.07 20.51
N ALA A 59 -5.74 -10.86 20.65
CA ALA A 59 -5.82 -9.94 19.52
C ALA A 59 -4.43 -9.55 18.99
N LEU A 60 -3.45 -9.40 19.87
CA LEU A 60 -2.09 -9.05 19.45
C LEU A 60 -1.45 -10.20 18.68
N ASP A 61 -1.58 -11.42 19.19
CA ASP A 61 -1.04 -12.60 18.50
C ASP A 61 -1.71 -12.76 17.13
N ARG A 62 -3.00 -12.52 17.08
CA ARG A 62 -3.72 -12.60 15.82
C ARG A 62 -3.27 -11.52 14.83
N ALA A 63 -2.94 -10.34 15.36
CA ALA A 63 -2.42 -9.26 14.51
C ALA A 63 -1.04 -9.63 13.96
N ASP A 64 -0.19 -10.23 14.79
CA ASP A 64 1.14 -10.66 14.35
C ASP A 64 1.02 -11.74 13.26
N GLU A 65 0.11 -12.71 13.45
CA GLU A 65 -0.14 -13.70 12.41
C GLU A 65 -0.60 -13.05 11.11
N ALA A 66 -1.45 -12.03 11.21
CA ALA A 66 -1.93 -11.32 10.02
C ALA A 66 -0.79 -10.59 9.32
N VAL A 67 0.12 -9.97 10.09
CA VAL A 67 1.29 -9.30 9.52
C VAL A 67 2.18 -10.32 8.82
N ASP A 68 2.46 -11.44 9.47
CA ASP A 68 3.28 -12.49 8.87
C ASP A 68 2.67 -12.95 7.54
N LEU A 69 1.37 -13.19 7.53
CA LEU A 69 0.69 -13.63 6.32
C LEU A 69 0.76 -12.56 5.21
N LEU A 70 0.59 -11.30 5.57
CA LEU A 70 0.70 -10.21 4.60
C LEU A 70 2.10 -10.14 3.99
N LEU A 71 3.13 -10.32 4.80
CA LEU A 71 4.50 -10.33 4.31
C LEU A 71 4.75 -11.55 3.41
N ASP A 72 4.24 -12.71 3.79
CA ASP A 72 4.36 -13.92 3.00
C ASP A 72 3.67 -13.80 1.64
N THR A 73 2.60 -13.01 1.56
CA THR A 73 1.89 -12.81 0.30
C THR A 73 2.51 -11.73 -0.58
N GLY A 74 3.63 -11.15 -0.15
CA GLY A 74 4.38 -10.20 -0.95
C GLY A 74 4.17 -8.74 -0.59
N ARG A 75 3.47 -8.45 0.50
CA ARG A 75 3.34 -7.06 0.95
C ARG A 75 4.67 -6.57 1.48
N VAL A 76 5.00 -5.33 1.19
CA VAL A 76 6.24 -4.73 1.67
C VAL A 76 6.01 -4.22 3.09
N PRO A 77 6.95 -4.44 4.01
CA PRO A 77 6.76 -4.02 5.42
C PRO A 77 6.34 -2.57 5.58
N GLY A 78 6.90 -1.68 4.80
CA GLY A 78 6.56 -0.25 4.86
C GLY A 78 5.12 0.06 4.49
N GLN A 79 4.38 -0.89 3.93
CA GLN A 79 2.98 -0.72 3.59
C GLN A 79 2.04 -1.07 4.74
N ILE A 80 2.57 -1.59 5.83
CA ILE A 80 1.77 -2.12 6.93
C ILE A 80 1.87 -1.25 8.17
N LEU A 81 0.70 -0.90 8.73
CA LEU A 81 0.58 -0.17 9.98
C LEU A 81 -0.24 -1.01 10.95
N VAL A 82 0.29 -1.27 12.13
CA VAL A 82 -0.42 -2.02 13.16
C VAL A 82 -0.85 -1.07 14.28
N LEU A 83 -2.13 -1.08 14.59
CA LEU A 83 -2.71 -0.24 15.62
C LEU A 83 -3.31 -1.10 16.74
N THR A 84 -3.23 -0.61 17.97
CA THR A 84 -3.85 -1.27 19.13
C THR A 84 -4.89 -0.36 19.74
N THR A 85 -5.89 -0.96 20.40
CA THR A 85 -6.97 -0.19 21.03
C THR A 85 -6.72 0.10 22.50
N ALA A 86 -5.90 -0.71 23.15
CA ALA A 86 -5.62 -0.57 24.57
C ALA A 86 -4.11 -0.53 24.82
N GLU A 87 -3.54 -1.65 25.20
CA GLU A 87 -2.12 -1.67 25.50
C GLU A 87 -1.26 -1.61 24.25
N PRO A 88 -0.13 -0.89 24.33
CA PRO A 88 0.79 -0.84 23.19
C PRO A 88 1.35 -2.22 22.84
N HIS A 89 1.56 -2.44 21.56
CA HIS A 89 2.20 -3.66 21.11
C HIS A 89 3.63 -3.74 21.64
N PRO A 90 4.14 -4.93 21.97
CA PRO A 90 5.53 -5.07 22.46
C PRO A 90 6.56 -4.42 21.53
N TRP A 91 6.39 -4.54 20.23
CA TRP A 91 7.28 -3.88 19.27
C TRP A 91 7.21 -2.37 19.37
N GLN A 92 6.02 -1.81 19.60
CA GLN A 92 5.87 -0.37 19.80
C GLN A 92 6.66 0.07 21.02
N GLN A 93 6.53 -0.66 22.12
CA GLN A 93 7.28 -0.34 23.33
C GLN A 93 8.77 -0.42 23.12
N HIS A 94 9.21 -1.43 22.40
CA HIS A 94 10.63 -1.60 22.08
C HIS A 94 11.16 -0.42 21.28
N GLU A 95 10.47 -0.04 20.23
CA GLU A 95 10.90 1.06 19.38
C GLU A 95 10.85 2.41 20.11
N GLN A 96 9.86 2.61 20.96
CA GLN A 96 9.76 3.83 21.75
C GLN A 96 10.90 3.97 22.76
N SER A 97 11.48 2.86 23.17
CA SER A 97 12.59 2.87 24.12
C SER A 97 13.84 3.57 23.57
N PHE A 98 13.94 3.73 22.27
CA PHE A 98 15.04 4.44 21.62
C PHE A 98 14.79 5.94 21.48
N GLY A 99 13.65 6.44 21.97
CA GLY A 99 13.33 7.85 21.92
C GLY A 99 12.17 8.16 20.98
N ALA A 100 11.36 9.13 21.37
CA ALA A 100 10.18 9.50 20.61
C ALA A 100 10.49 9.99 19.20
N GLU A 101 11.52 10.81 19.05
CA GLU A 101 11.87 11.34 17.73
C GLU A 101 12.22 10.23 16.76
N ARG A 102 12.99 9.26 17.23
CA ARG A 102 13.43 8.15 16.42
C ARG A 102 12.27 7.25 16.06
N TYR A 103 11.38 7.03 17.00
CA TYR A 103 10.17 6.25 16.78
C TYR A 103 9.30 6.87 15.69
N TRP A 104 9.02 8.17 15.78
CA TRP A 104 8.17 8.82 14.77
C TRP A 104 8.86 8.97 13.42
N ALA A 105 10.20 9.06 13.42
CA ALA A 105 10.94 9.09 12.15
C ALA A 105 10.72 7.82 11.34
N GLN A 106 10.55 6.68 12.00
CA GLN A 106 10.27 5.42 11.32
C GLN A 106 8.92 5.44 10.61
N LEU A 107 7.94 6.13 11.19
CA LEU A 107 6.64 6.26 10.55
C LEU A 107 6.77 6.99 9.21
N GLU A 108 7.56 8.05 9.19
CA GLU A 108 7.77 8.85 7.98
C GLU A 108 8.63 8.11 6.96
N ALA A 109 9.62 7.36 7.43
CA ALA A 109 10.49 6.60 6.54
C ALA A 109 9.76 5.49 5.82
N ALA A 110 8.76 4.89 6.47
CA ALA A 110 7.94 3.82 5.90
C ALA A 110 8.77 2.65 5.34
N ASP A 111 9.85 2.33 6.04
CA ASP A 111 10.74 1.25 5.63
C ASP A 111 10.37 -0.09 6.23
N ASP A 112 9.56 -0.07 7.28
CA ASP A 112 9.21 -1.29 8.01
C ASP A 112 7.77 -1.20 8.54
N VAL A 113 7.30 -2.31 9.09
CA VAL A 113 6.00 -2.34 9.75
C VAL A 113 6.06 -1.38 10.93
N PHE A 114 5.06 -0.53 11.04
CA PHE A 114 5.00 0.43 12.12
C PHE A 114 3.90 0.06 13.11
N TYR A 115 4.21 0.12 14.39
CA TYR A 115 3.29 -0.24 15.48
C TYR A 115 2.98 1.00 16.31
N ALA A 116 1.70 1.29 16.49
CA ALA A 116 1.26 2.44 17.27
C ALA A 116 -0.06 2.16 17.98
N SER A 117 -0.32 2.96 19.01
CA SER A 117 -1.65 2.97 19.61
C SER A 117 -2.55 3.82 18.75
N ALA A 118 -3.78 3.37 18.52
CA ALA A 118 -4.70 4.11 17.67
C ALA A 118 -4.94 5.52 18.16
N ALA A 119 -4.99 5.68 19.48
CA ALA A 119 -5.27 6.99 20.11
C ALA A 119 -4.13 7.99 19.88
N ASP A 120 -2.90 7.52 19.78
CA ASP A 120 -1.72 8.37 19.68
C ASP A 120 -1.08 8.40 18.31
N CYS A 121 -1.60 7.62 17.37
CA CYS A 121 -0.99 7.52 16.06
C CYS A 121 -1.07 8.83 15.29
N ARG A 122 0.08 9.32 14.85
CA ARG A 122 0.14 10.53 14.03
C ARG A 122 -0.52 10.29 12.69
N PRO A 123 -1.01 11.34 12.05
CA PRO A 123 -1.62 11.22 10.73
C PRO A 123 -0.67 10.55 9.74
N THR A 124 -1.14 9.48 9.14
CA THR A 124 -0.38 8.75 8.13
C THR A 124 -1.36 7.90 7.34
N ARG A 125 -0.91 7.37 6.24
CA ARG A 125 -1.70 6.46 5.45
C ARG A 125 -0.81 5.36 4.94
N ARG A 126 -1.24 4.13 5.08
CA ARG A 126 -0.52 2.98 4.56
C ARG A 126 -1.50 2.08 3.82
N GLU A 127 -0.99 1.28 2.91
CA GLU A 127 -1.83 0.40 2.11
C GLU A 127 -2.66 -0.54 2.98
N VAL A 128 -2.04 -1.09 4.02
CA VAL A 128 -2.69 -2.04 4.92
C VAL A 128 -2.61 -1.54 6.35
N VAL A 129 -3.73 -1.59 7.04
CA VAL A 129 -3.76 -1.34 8.48
C VAL A 129 -4.27 -2.60 9.15
N VAL A 130 -3.59 -3.03 10.20
CA VAL A 130 -4.01 -4.14 11.05
C VAL A 130 -4.39 -3.52 12.39
N LEU A 131 -5.64 -3.67 12.79
CA LEU A 131 -6.12 -3.16 14.07
C LEU A 131 -6.30 -4.33 15.03
N ALA A 132 -5.54 -4.31 16.11
CA ALA A 132 -5.69 -5.30 17.18
C ALA A 132 -6.60 -4.74 18.25
N VAL A 133 -7.77 -5.34 18.42
CA VAL A 133 -8.73 -4.93 19.44
C VAL A 133 -8.39 -5.69 20.71
N ASN A 134 -7.38 -5.22 21.40
CA ASN A 134 -6.84 -5.88 22.59
C ASN A 134 -7.41 -5.32 23.90
N GLY A 135 -8.60 -4.73 23.82
CA GLY A 135 -9.29 -4.19 24.98
C GLY A 135 -9.75 -2.77 24.73
N GLY A 136 -10.25 -2.16 25.80
CA GLY A 136 -10.74 -0.79 25.73
C GLY A 136 -12.26 -0.72 25.78
N ALA A 137 -12.76 0.44 26.16
CA ALA A 137 -14.20 0.66 26.19
C ALA A 137 -14.74 0.70 24.76
N THR A 138 -16.03 0.41 24.62
CA THR A 138 -16.67 0.39 23.30
C THR A 138 -16.41 1.67 22.49
N GLY A 139 -16.49 2.83 23.15
CA GLY A 139 -16.22 4.10 22.45
C GLY A 139 -14.80 4.19 21.96
N ALA A 140 -13.83 3.75 22.76
CA ALA A 140 -12.42 3.77 22.36
C ALA A 140 -12.17 2.83 21.18
N VAL A 141 -12.85 1.68 21.18
CA VAL A 141 -12.72 0.74 20.06
C VAL A 141 -13.31 1.33 18.77
N GLN A 142 -14.45 2.02 18.89
CA GLN A 142 -15.07 2.69 17.76
C GLN A 142 -14.17 3.80 17.20
N ASP A 143 -13.58 4.59 18.09
CA ASP A 143 -12.66 5.64 17.69
C ASP A 143 -11.42 5.04 16.99
N ALA A 144 -10.90 3.95 17.54
CA ALA A 144 -9.76 3.25 16.95
C ALA A 144 -10.11 2.71 15.57
N LEU A 145 -11.31 2.17 15.41
CA LEU A 145 -11.77 1.67 14.12
C LEU A 145 -11.86 2.81 13.11
N ALA A 146 -12.38 3.97 13.53
CA ALA A 146 -12.46 5.13 12.65
C ALA A 146 -11.06 5.60 12.25
N VAL A 147 -10.11 5.61 13.17
CA VAL A 147 -8.73 5.97 12.88
C VAL A 147 -8.15 4.98 11.88
N ALA A 148 -8.33 3.69 12.13
CA ALA A 148 -7.81 2.64 11.26
C ALA A 148 -8.36 2.76 9.84
N LEU A 149 -9.66 3.00 9.70
CA LEU A 149 -10.27 3.20 8.39
C LEU A 149 -9.68 4.41 7.67
N ALA A 150 -9.44 5.49 8.39
CA ALA A 150 -8.87 6.69 7.80
C ALA A 150 -7.43 6.51 7.37
N ARG A 151 -6.73 5.57 7.97
CA ARG A 151 -5.31 5.30 7.66
C ARG A 151 -5.12 4.24 6.58
N ALA A 152 -6.10 3.37 6.38
CA ALA A 152 -5.97 2.25 5.44
C ALA A 152 -6.18 2.71 4.00
N GLY A 153 -5.27 2.34 3.13
CA GLY A 153 -5.38 2.64 1.71
C GLY A 153 -6.23 1.63 0.97
N SER A 154 -5.92 0.36 1.12
CA SER A 154 -6.59 -0.70 0.37
C SER A 154 -7.18 -1.81 1.24
N LEU A 155 -6.63 -2.04 2.43
CA LEU A 155 -7.06 -3.15 3.28
C LEU A 155 -7.01 -2.77 4.75
N LEU A 156 -8.09 -3.07 5.46
CA LEU A 156 -8.12 -2.98 6.92
C LEU A 156 -8.40 -4.37 7.47
N VAL A 157 -7.47 -4.90 8.25
CA VAL A 157 -7.64 -6.17 8.95
C VAL A 157 -7.93 -5.85 10.41
N VAL A 158 -9.05 -6.35 10.93
CA VAL A 158 -9.42 -6.14 12.33
C VAL A 158 -9.32 -7.46 13.06
N CYS A 159 -8.45 -7.50 14.05
CA CYS A 159 -8.22 -8.70 14.87
C CYS A 159 -8.88 -8.50 16.22
N GLY A 160 -9.97 -9.21 16.44
CA GLY A 160 -10.72 -9.12 17.65
C GLY A 160 -12.20 -8.87 17.41
N GLU A 161 -12.93 -8.74 18.49
CA GLU A 161 -14.35 -8.45 18.42
C GLU A 161 -14.57 -6.96 18.35
N THR A 162 -15.36 -6.53 17.39
CA THR A 162 -15.69 -5.12 17.26
C THR A 162 -17.20 -4.94 17.39
N PRO A 163 -17.61 -3.87 18.01
CA PRO A 163 -19.02 -3.52 17.99
C PRO A 163 -19.34 -2.90 16.64
N LEU A 164 -19.33 -3.72 15.61
CA LEU A 164 -19.68 -3.22 14.29
C LEU A 164 -21.15 -2.84 14.31
N PRO A 165 -21.46 -1.69 13.76
CA PRO A 165 -22.86 -1.33 13.62
C PRO A 165 -23.48 -2.34 12.67
N VAL A 166 -24.47 -3.02 13.18
CA VAL A 166 -25.18 -3.97 12.34
C VAL A 166 -25.94 -3.17 11.31
N GLN A 167 -25.59 -3.34 10.11
CA GLN A 167 -26.31 -2.71 9.03
C GLN A 167 -27.57 -3.52 8.80
N ARG A 168 -28.67 -2.86 8.87
CA ARG A 168 -29.89 -3.58 8.60
C ARG A 168 -30.41 -3.26 7.30
#